data_c7a0736658d77f6e5d00a0e9a103fb5a
#
_entry.id   c7a0736658d77f6e5d00a0e9a103fb5a
#
_cell.length_a   1.000
_cell.length_b   1.000
_cell.length_c   1.000
_cell.angle_alpha   90.00
_cell.angle_beta   90.00
_cell.angle_gamma   90.00
#
_symmetry.space_group_name_H-M   'P 1'
#
loop_
_entity.id
_entity.type
_entity.pdbx_description
1 polymer ?
#
loop_
_entity_poly.entity_id
_entity_poly.type
_entity_poly.pdbx_seq_one_letter_code
_entity_poly.pdbx_strand_id
1 'polypeptide(L)' 'MTESLENGAMKIIEIMGVSTTSFEDALDRAVAKAAQSIKGITSLEVTRQTATVRDGKIARYEVAAKLSFVVR' A
#
# COMPACT_ATOMS: atom_id res chain seq x y z
N MET A 1 16.10 -17.69 7.45
CA MET A 1 16.59 -17.90 6.09
C MET A 1 15.93 -16.95 5.13
N THR A 2 16.70 -16.40 4.23
CA THR A 2 16.24 -15.41 3.29
C THR A 2 15.75 -16.08 2.01
N GLU A 3 14.58 -15.64 1.53
CA GLU A 3 14.07 -16.10 0.26
C GLU A 3 14.91 -15.54 -0.87
N SER A 4 15.22 -16.37 -1.84
CA SER A 4 15.89 -15.93 -3.05
C SER A 4 14.86 -15.48 -4.07
N LEU A 5 15.05 -14.29 -4.63
CA LEU A 5 14.17 -13.76 -5.67
C LEU A 5 14.80 -13.80 -7.05
N GLU A 6 15.96 -14.45 -7.18
CA GLU A 6 16.60 -14.58 -8.47
C GLU A 6 15.83 -15.50 -9.40
N ASN A 7 15.23 -16.52 -8.83
CA ASN A 7 14.41 -17.46 -9.58
C ASN A 7 13.16 -17.76 -8.77
N GLY A 8 12.08 -17.17 -9.16
CA GLY A 8 10.84 -17.37 -8.42
C GLY A 8 9.76 -16.50 -8.98
N ALA A 9 8.74 -16.29 -8.18
CA ALA A 9 7.60 -15.49 -8.57
C ALA A 9 7.20 -14.56 -7.44
N MET A 10 6.70 -13.41 -7.82
CA MET A 10 6.12 -12.46 -6.89
C MET A 10 4.69 -12.20 -7.30
N LYS A 11 3.85 -12.03 -6.32
CA LYS A 11 2.46 -11.66 -6.56
C LYS A 11 2.29 -10.20 -6.18
N ILE A 12 1.43 -9.50 -6.92
CA ILE A 12 1.18 -8.09 -6.72
C ILE A 12 -0.31 -7.90 -6.47
N ILE A 13 -0.62 -7.15 -5.44
CA ILE A 13 -2.00 -6.74 -5.16
C ILE A 13 -2.06 -5.22 -5.14
N GLU A 14 -3.23 -4.69 -5.45
CA GLU A 14 -3.47 -3.26 -5.33
C GLU A 14 -4.36 -2.98 -4.14
N ILE A 15 -4.05 -1.89 -3.44
CA ILE A 15 -4.81 -1.49 -2.27
C ILE A 15 -4.82 0.04 -2.20
N MET A 16 -5.88 0.59 -1.64
CA MET A 16 -5.95 2.03 -1.41
C MET A 16 -6.09 2.28 0.08
N GLY A 17 -5.16 3.08 0.60
CA GLY A 17 -5.25 3.56 1.97
C GLY A 17 -5.98 4.89 2.01
N VAL A 18 -6.66 5.12 3.11
CA VAL A 18 -7.44 6.33 3.33
C VAL A 18 -7.11 6.89 4.71
N SER A 19 -6.96 8.20 4.80
CA SER A 19 -6.63 8.85 6.06
C SER A 19 -7.17 10.26 6.07
N THR A 20 -7.56 10.75 7.22
CA THR A 20 -7.90 12.15 7.40
C THR A 20 -6.68 12.97 7.81
N THR A 21 -5.54 12.34 7.98
CA THR A 21 -4.33 12.96 8.54
C THR A 21 -3.32 13.35 7.47
N SER A 22 -2.93 12.40 6.61
CA SER A 22 -1.87 12.66 5.63
C SER A 22 -1.82 11.55 4.60
N PHE A 23 -1.10 11.79 3.50
CA PHE A 23 -0.83 10.76 2.49
C PHE A 23 0.01 9.63 3.09
N GLU A 24 1.00 9.99 3.89
CA GLU A 24 1.85 9.01 4.51
C GLU A 24 1.07 8.08 5.44
N ASP A 25 0.17 8.67 6.24
CA ASP A 25 -0.67 7.86 7.13
C ASP A 25 -1.60 6.95 6.33
N ALA A 26 -2.14 7.44 5.21
CA ALA A 26 -2.98 6.63 4.34
C ALA A 26 -2.22 5.40 3.83
N LEU A 27 -0.97 5.61 3.42
CA LEU A 27 -0.14 4.52 2.92
C LEU A 27 0.17 3.51 4.03
N ASP A 28 0.53 4.00 5.22
CA ASP A 28 0.82 3.13 6.36
C ASP A 28 -0.39 2.27 6.71
N ARG A 29 -1.59 2.85 6.66
CA ARG A 29 -2.82 2.10 6.96
C ARG A 29 -3.06 1.00 5.92
N ALA A 30 -2.78 1.29 4.65
CA ALA A 30 -2.95 0.30 3.59
C ALA A 30 -2.01 -0.89 3.82
N VAL A 31 -0.74 -0.62 4.12
CA VAL A 31 0.23 -1.67 4.37
C VAL A 31 -0.13 -2.48 5.60
N ALA A 32 -0.50 -1.80 6.68
CA ALA A 32 -0.85 -2.48 7.93
C ALA A 32 -2.05 -3.40 7.75
N LYS A 33 -3.05 -2.94 6.99
CA LYS A 33 -4.25 -3.73 6.75
C LYS A 33 -3.93 -4.95 5.90
N ALA A 34 -3.13 -4.78 4.86
CA ALA A 34 -2.73 -5.89 4.00
C ALA A 34 -1.90 -6.91 4.79
N ALA A 35 -1.03 -6.44 5.68
CA ALA A 35 -0.16 -7.31 6.45
C ALA A 35 -0.92 -8.19 7.44
N GLN A 36 -2.17 -7.86 7.75
CA GLN A 36 -3.00 -8.71 8.61
C GLN A 36 -3.32 -10.05 7.93
N SER A 37 -3.39 -10.06 6.60
CA SER A 37 -3.78 -11.24 5.83
C SER A 37 -2.65 -11.83 5.01
N ILE A 38 -1.68 -11.02 4.65
CA ILE A 38 -0.63 -11.41 3.70
C ILE A 38 0.72 -11.31 4.38
N LYS A 39 1.48 -12.40 4.32
CA LYS A 39 2.83 -12.43 4.85
C LYS A 39 3.83 -12.28 3.72
N GLY A 40 4.98 -11.70 4.05
CA GLY A 40 6.07 -11.64 3.09
C GLY A 40 5.98 -10.47 2.12
N ILE A 41 5.24 -9.42 2.49
CA ILE A 41 5.23 -8.20 1.69
C ILE A 41 6.62 -7.58 1.78
N THR A 42 7.29 -7.41 0.64
CA THR A 42 8.68 -6.96 0.61
C THR A 42 8.85 -5.57 -0.01
N SER A 43 7.88 -5.12 -0.79
CA SER A 43 8.01 -3.81 -1.42
C SER A 43 6.65 -3.28 -1.80
N LEU A 44 6.61 -1.99 -2.07
CA LEU A 44 5.40 -1.36 -2.58
C LEU A 44 5.77 -0.27 -3.59
N GLU A 45 4.82 0.02 -4.43
CA GLU A 45 4.93 1.11 -5.39
C GLU A 45 3.68 1.97 -5.24
N VAL A 46 3.86 3.26 -4.96
CA VAL A 46 2.74 4.18 -4.92
C VAL A 46 2.35 4.50 -6.37
N THR A 47 1.11 4.23 -6.73
CA THR A 47 0.65 4.44 -8.09
C THR A 47 -0.16 5.73 -8.24
N ARG A 48 -0.77 6.20 -7.15
CA ARG A 48 -1.57 7.43 -7.22
C ARG A 48 -1.78 7.99 -5.83
N GLN A 49 -1.75 9.31 -5.75
CA GLN A 49 -2.12 10.03 -4.55
C GLN A 49 -3.23 11.00 -4.93
N THR A 50 -4.35 10.90 -4.24
CA THR A 50 -5.49 11.79 -4.48
C THR A 50 -6.01 12.28 -3.15
N ALA A 51 -6.81 13.33 -3.19
CA ALA A 51 -7.41 13.87 -2.00
C ALA A 51 -8.81 14.32 -2.32
N THR A 52 -9.70 14.17 -1.36
CA THR A 52 -11.05 14.70 -1.44
C THR A 52 -11.04 16.09 -0.82
N VAL A 53 -11.56 17.06 -1.56
CA VAL A 53 -11.62 18.44 -1.10
C VAL A 53 -13.08 18.77 -0.79
N ARG A 54 -13.29 19.43 0.34
CA ARG A 54 -14.61 19.85 0.76
C ARG A 54 -14.50 21.24 1.37
N ASP A 55 -15.29 22.18 0.84
CA ASP A 55 -15.31 23.55 1.33
C ASP A 55 -13.92 24.18 1.32
N GLY A 56 -13.14 23.93 0.25
CA GLY A 56 -11.82 24.50 0.09
C GLY A 56 -10.73 23.90 0.94
N LYS A 57 -11.01 22.77 1.61
CA LYS A 57 -10.05 22.09 2.47
C LYS A 57 -9.94 20.64 2.12
N ILE A 58 -8.77 20.07 2.34
CA ILE A 58 -8.58 18.65 2.14
C ILE A 58 -9.29 17.92 3.27
N ALA A 59 -10.28 17.10 2.91
CA ALA A 59 -11.07 16.34 3.86
C ALA A 59 -10.50 14.93 4.07
N ARG A 60 -9.86 14.37 3.05
CA ARG A 60 -9.41 13.00 3.10
C ARG A 60 -8.26 12.80 2.12
N TYR A 61 -7.29 12.01 2.55
CA TYR A 61 -6.14 11.64 1.73
C TYR A 61 -6.30 10.18 1.30
N GLU A 62 -5.99 9.88 0.04
CA GLU A 62 -6.12 8.54 -0.51
C GLU A 62 -4.84 8.20 -1.26
N VAL A 63 -4.26 7.04 -0.98
CA VAL A 63 -3.04 6.58 -1.65
C VAL A 63 -3.27 5.19 -2.19
N ALA A 64 -3.15 5.03 -3.50
CA ALA A 64 -3.22 3.73 -4.14
C ALA A 64 -1.82 3.19 -4.31
N ALA A 65 -1.63 1.93 -3.99
CA ALA A 65 -0.32 1.31 -4.06
C ALA A 65 -0.43 -0.14 -4.52
N LYS A 66 0.63 -0.62 -5.16
CA LYS A 66 0.81 -2.02 -5.48
C LYS A 66 1.79 -2.61 -4.49
N LEU A 67 1.39 -3.68 -3.83
CA LEU A 67 2.21 -4.37 -2.86
C LEU A 67 2.71 -5.66 -3.48
N SER A 68 4.00 -5.95 -3.32
CA SER A 68 4.61 -7.15 -3.87
C SER A 68 5.00 -8.10 -2.75
N PHE A 69 4.73 -9.37 -2.93
CA PHE A 69 5.14 -10.38 -1.96
C PHE A 69 5.54 -11.68 -2.66
N VAL A 70 6.40 -12.43 -1.99
CA VAL A 70 6.97 -13.65 -2.54
C VAL A 70 5.93 -14.76 -2.54
N VAL A 71 5.83 -15.47 -3.66
CA VAL A 71 4.98 -16.65 -3.77
C VAL A 71 5.84 -17.86 -3.47
N ARG A 72 5.41 -18.67 -2.52
CA ARG A 72 6.10 -19.86 -2.11
C ARG A 72 5.40 -21.11 -2.58
#